data_1ec48bffb250f3acf592f08295a66c1d
#
_entry.id   1ec48bffb250f3acf592f08295a66c1d
#
_cell.length_a   1.000
_cell.length_b   1.000
_cell.length_c   1.000
_cell.angle_alpha   90.00
_cell.angle_beta   90.00
_cell.angle_gamma   90.00
#
_symmetry.space_group_name_H-M   'P 1'
#
loop_
_entity.id
_entity.type
_entity.pdbx_description
1 polymer ?
#
loop_
_entity_poly.entity_id
_entity_poly.type
_entity_poly.pdbx_seq_one_letter_code
_entity_poly.pdbx_strand_id
1 'polypeptide(L)'
;MNVSVPIPGHSYDIVIERGGLNQVGDWLRTLWGDKKVAIISDNRVAKLYASIVEKSLEKAGFQVVRFEFLQGEASKNLTTVSKVYDFLATQGMTRSDGIVALGGGVVGDLAGFAASTYMRGISFVQIPTSLTAQVDSSIGGKTGVNTALAKNMVGTFAQPDGVFIDPEVLSTLGQRELIEGMGEVIKYGLIQDTELWEELEAMDGSVQSILEHAESIISHSCLVKRDHVVADELDNGIRLYLNFGHTIGHAIEATAGYGQVMHGEAVSMGMVQLSRVAEEKGLMPKGITKKIEEMCRKFGLPVTYENWDKEALYQALTHDKKARGTSLKLVIVPELGQAAIHQIPLQEMKDFLKRKE
;
A
#
# COMPACT_ATOMS: atom_id res chain seq x y z
N MET A 1 -3.47 -0.38 -19.74
CA MET A 1 -4.71 -1.02 -19.21
C MET A 1 -5.45 -0.04 -18.31
N ASN A 2 -6.80 -0.09 -18.27
CA ASN A 2 -7.59 0.74 -17.35
C ASN A 2 -8.42 -0.14 -16.42
N VAL A 3 -8.38 0.15 -15.12
CA VAL A 3 -9.19 -0.50 -14.09
C VAL A 3 -10.09 0.55 -13.45
N SER A 4 -11.40 0.45 -13.67
CA SER A 4 -12.36 1.37 -13.06
C SER A 4 -12.66 0.99 -11.60
N VAL A 5 -12.74 1.98 -10.73
CA VAL A 5 -13.06 1.87 -9.30
C VAL A 5 -14.39 2.60 -9.04
N PRO A 6 -15.54 1.93 -9.22
CA PRO A 6 -16.86 2.55 -9.14
C PRO A 6 -17.35 2.68 -7.70
N ILE A 7 -16.85 3.67 -6.97
CA ILE A 7 -17.29 3.97 -5.59
C ILE A 7 -18.48 4.93 -5.66
N PRO A 8 -19.55 4.72 -4.91
CA PRO A 8 -20.70 5.63 -4.87
C PRO A 8 -20.27 7.07 -4.54
N GLY A 9 -20.59 8.00 -5.44
CA GLY A 9 -20.28 9.42 -5.27
C GLY A 9 -18.87 9.86 -5.68
N HIS A 10 -17.94 8.94 -5.91
CA HIS A 10 -16.58 9.26 -6.36
C HIS A 10 -15.92 8.09 -7.11
N SER A 11 -16.32 7.86 -8.36
CA SER A 11 -15.67 6.86 -9.21
C SER A 11 -14.40 7.43 -9.85
N TYR A 12 -13.37 6.60 -9.99
CA TYR A 12 -12.12 6.96 -10.64
C TYR A 12 -11.52 5.77 -11.40
N ASP A 13 -10.55 6.04 -12.26
CA ASP A 13 -9.84 5.01 -13.01
C ASP A 13 -8.37 4.90 -12.57
N ILE A 14 -7.87 3.66 -12.59
CA ILE A 14 -6.46 3.34 -12.47
C ILE A 14 -5.96 3.07 -13.89
N VAL A 15 -5.05 3.90 -14.37
CA VAL A 15 -4.37 3.73 -15.66
C VAL A 15 -3.03 3.05 -15.42
N ILE A 16 -2.78 1.92 -16.11
CA ILE A 16 -1.49 1.20 -16.06
C ILE A 16 -0.88 1.28 -17.45
N GLU A 17 0.23 2.00 -17.57
CA GLU A 17 0.90 2.27 -18.86
C GLU A 17 2.41 2.35 -18.69
N ARG A 18 3.13 1.34 -19.21
CA ARG A 18 4.59 1.29 -19.17
C ARG A 18 5.22 2.41 -20.01
N GLY A 19 6.15 3.18 -19.41
CA GLY A 19 6.79 4.33 -20.04
C GLY A 19 5.88 5.54 -20.22
N GLY A 20 4.73 5.58 -19.51
CA GLY A 20 3.69 6.57 -19.70
C GLY A 20 3.87 7.89 -18.94
N LEU A 21 4.92 8.05 -18.09
CA LEU A 21 5.07 9.28 -17.27
C LEU A 21 5.13 10.57 -18.09
N ASN A 22 5.64 10.52 -19.32
CA ASN A 22 5.70 11.68 -20.21
C ASN A 22 4.34 12.06 -20.83
N GLN A 23 3.28 11.26 -20.61
CA GLN A 23 1.91 11.45 -21.09
C GLN A 23 0.95 11.82 -19.94
N VAL A 24 1.44 11.91 -18.70
CA VAL A 24 0.63 12.22 -17.51
C VAL A 24 -0.16 13.54 -17.68
N GLY A 25 0.43 14.53 -18.38
CA GLY A 25 -0.27 15.81 -18.64
C GLY A 25 -1.52 15.64 -19.48
N ASP A 26 -1.43 14.86 -20.56
CA ASP A 26 -2.57 14.59 -21.44
C ASP A 26 -3.65 13.76 -20.69
N TRP A 27 -3.24 12.76 -19.92
CA TRP A 27 -4.14 12.02 -19.04
C TRP A 27 -4.84 12.93 -18.02
N LEU A 28 -4.08 13.80 -17.34
CA LEU A 28 -4.65 14.69 -16.32
C LEU A 28 -5.65 15.68 -16.92
N ARG A 29 -5.47 16.07 -18.18
CA ARG A 29 -6.45 16.90 -18.91
C ARG A 29 -7.79 16.21 -19.13
N THR A 30 -7.84 14.89 -19.14
CA THR A 30 -9.12 14.16 -19.20
C THR A 30 -9.90 14.26 -17.90
N LEU A 31 -9.21 14.51 -16.77
CA LEU A 31 -9.81 14.60 -15.44
C LEU A 31 -10.04 16.05 -14.99
N TRP A 32 -9.11 16.95 -15.35
CA TRP A 32 -9.10 18.32 -14.83
C TRP A 32 -9.10 19.35 -15.95
N GLY A 33 -9.89 20.39 -15.74
CA GLY A 33 -9.81 21.63 -16.53
C GLY A 33 -8.58 22.46 -16.20
N ASP A 34 -8.67 23.78 -16.42
CA ASP A 34 -7.57 24.71 -16.08
C ASP A 34 -7.41 24.83 -14.56
N LYS A 35 -6.26 24.36 -14.08
CA LYS A 35 -5.89 24.37 -12.66
C LYS A 35 -4.41 24.70 -12.50
N LYS A 36 -4.06 25.22 -11.33
CA LYS A 36 -2.70 25.14 -10.83
C LYS A 36 -2.51 23.76 -10.18
N VAL A 37 -1.38 23.14 -10.42
CA VAL A 37 -1.06 21.78 -9.97
C VAL A 37 0.18 21.83 -9.09
N ALA A 38 0.06 21.30 -7.86
CA ALA A 38 1.21 21.11 -6.99
C ALA A 38 1.68 19.66 -7.04
N ILE A 39 2.88 19.42 -7.54
CA ILE A 39 3.55 18.12 -7.41
C ILE A 39 4.10 18.04 -5.99
N ILE A 40 3.66 17.05 -5.22
CA ILE A 40 4.21 16.71 -3.91
C ILE A 40 5.01 15.42 -4.05
N SER A 41 6.29 15.45 -3.67
CA SER A 41 7.19 14.31 -3.83
C SER A 41 8.22 14.26 -2.70
N ASP A 42 8.88 13.12 -2.54
CA ASP A 42 10.11 13.06 -1.76
C ASP A 42 11.33 13.40 -2.63
N ASN A 43 12.44 13.77 -1.98
CA ASN A 43 13.65 14.23 -2.66
C ASN A 43 14.35 13.17 -3.53
N ARG A 44 14.12 11.86 -3.29
CA ARG A 44 14.67 10.78 -4.13
C ARG A 44 13.85 10.64 -5.41
N VAL A 45 12.54 10.50 -5.28
CA VAL A 45 11.62 10.36 -6.42
C VAL A 45 11.59 11.62 -7.26
N ALA A 46 11.59 12.80 -6.63
CA ALA A 46 11.64 14.09 -7.34
C ALA A 46 12.88 14.21 -8.24
N LYS A 47 14.04 13.79 -7.75
CA LYS A 47 15.29 13.79 -8.53
C LYS A 47 15.20 12.92 -9.80
N LEU A 48 14.45 11.82 -9.76
CA LEU A 48 14.32 10.88 -10.86
C LEU A 48 13.22 11.30 -11.85
N TYR A 49 12.07 11.72 -11.36
CA TYR A 49 10.86 11.78 -12.16
C TYR A 49 10.14 13.13 -12.18
N ALA A 50 10.37 14.01 -11.19
CA ALA A 50 9.56 15.23 -11.10
C ALA A 50 9.67 16.10 -12.36
N SER A 51 10.86 16.24 -12.94
CA SER A 51 11.04 17.04 -14.16
C SER A 51 10.36 16.44 -15.41
N ILE A 52 10.16 15.12 -15.46
CA ILE A 52 9.43 14.46 -16.55
C ILE A 52 7.94 14.80 -16.42
N VAL A 53 7.39 14.60 -15.22
CA VAL A 53 5.98 14.88 -14.92
C VAL A 53 5.68 16.38 -15.06
N GLU A 54 6.53 17.25 -14.52
CA GLU A 54 6.41 18.71 -14.62
C GLU A 54 6.32 19.19 -16.06
N LYS A 55 7.24 18.77 -16.93
CA LYS A 55 7.22 19.09 -18.36
C LYS A 55 5.99 18.56 -19.07
N SER A 56 5.52 17.36 -18.72
CA SER A 56 4.31 16.79 -19.30
C SER A 56 3.08 17.61 -18.92
N LEU A 57 2.95 18.02 -17.66
CA LEU A 57 1.87 18.86 -17.17
C LEU A 57 1.90 20.27 -17.79
N GLU A 58 3.07 20.91 -17.86
CA GLU A 58 3.24 22.23 -18.49
C GLU A 58 2.88 22.20 -19.97
N LYS A 59 3.31 21.16 -20.70
CA LYS A 59 2.96 20.95 -22.12
C LYS A 59 1.43 20.82 -22.30
N ALA A 60 0.76 20.19 -21.35
CA ALA A 60 -0.70 20.09 -21.32
C ALA A 60 -1.39 21.38 -20.86
N GLY A 61 -0.67 22.46 -20.55
CA GLY A 61 -1.17 23.78 -20.22
C GLY A 61 -1.49 24.00 -18.73
N PHE A 62 -1.02 23.13 -17.83
CA PHE A 62 -1.14 23.38 -16.39
C PHE A 62 -0.06 24.34 -15.88
N GLN A 63 -0.41 25.14 -14.87
CA GLN A 63 0.58 25.87 -14.09
C GLN A 63 1.10 24.95 -13.00
N VAL A 64 2.40 24.64 -12.98
CA VAL A 64 2.98 23.64 -12.09
C VAL A 64 3.84 24.30 -11.02
N VAL A 65 3.70 23.86 -9.79
CA VAL A 65 4.58 24.16 -8.66
C VAL A 65 4.97 22.85 -7.97
N ARG A 66 6.12 22.82 -7.27
CA ARG A 66 6.65 21.59 -6.71
C ARG A 66 7.08 21.78 -5.26
N PHE A 67 6.71 20.82 -4.41
CA PHE A 67 7.18 20.69 -3.04
C PHE A 67 7.87 19.34 -2.83
N GLU A 68 9.02 19.37 -2.20
CA GLU A 68 9.82 18.19 -1.88
C GLU A 68 10.07 18.10 -0.37
N PHE A 69 10.01 16.86 0.16
CA PHE A 69 10.39 16.55 1.52
C PHE A 69 11.41 15.39 1.57
N LEU A 70 12.02 15.15 2.73
CA LEU A 70 12.99 14.06 2.88
C LEU A 70 12.30 12.70 2.75
N GLN A 71 12.89 11.80 1.96
CA GLN A 71 12.39 10.43 1.81
C GLN A 71 12.28 9.69 3.15
N GLY A 72 11.40 8.70 3.20
CA GLY A 72 11.27 7.74 4.28
C GLY A 72 10.12 8.03 5.25
N GLU A 73 9.77 7.00 5.99
CA GLU A 73 8.62 6.97 6.90
C GLU A 73 8.66 8.04 8.01
N ALA A 74 9.86 8.47 8.41
CA ALA A 74 10.03 9.55 9.40
C ALA A 74 9.43 10.89 8.96
N SER A 75 9.31 11.12 7.66
CA SER A 75 8.69 12.34 7.09
C SER A 75 7.16 12.29 7.04
N LYS A 76 6.56 11.12 7.25
CA LYS A 76 5.10 10.92 7.23
C LYS A 76 4.46 11.38 8.54
N ASN A 77 4.41 12.69 8.76
CA ASN A 77 3.95 13.29 10.02
C ASN A 77 3.26 14.65 9.81
N LEU A 78 2.56 15.14 10.85
CA LEU A 78 1.83 16.42 10.82
C LEU A 78 2.72 17.63 10.57
N THR A 79 3.99 17.58 10.99
CA THR A 79 4.94 18.68 10.75
C THR A 79 5.22 18.86 9.26
N THR A 80 5.39 17.75 8.53
CA THR A 80 5.57 17.78 7.08
C THR A 80 4.29 18.23 6.37
N VAL A 81 3.12 17.78 6.83
CA VAL A 81 1.83 18.25 6.31
C VAL A 81 1.65 19.75 6.50
N SER A 82 2.02 20.30 7.66
CA SER A 82 1.99 21.75 7.90
C SER A 82 2.85 22.52 6.90
N LYS A 83 4.05 22.01 6.58
CA LYS A 83 4.92 22.63 5.56
C LYS A 83 4.29 22.57 4.16
N VAL A 84 3.56 21.49 3.84
CA VAL A 84 2.79 21.40 2.58
C VAL A 84 1.72 22.48 2.55
N TYR A 85 0.96 22.68 3.64
CA TYR A 85 -0.06 23.75 3.68
C TYR A 85 0.53 25.13 3.50
N ASP A 86 1.63 25.45 4.19
CA ASP A 86 2.31 26.73 4.06
C ASP A 86 2.81 26.96 2.63
N PHE A 87 3.34 25.91 2.00
CA PHE A 87 3.75 25.96 0.60
C PHE A 87 2.55 26.22 -0.33
N LEU A 88 1.47 25.44 -0.21
CA LEU A 88 0.28 25.61 -1.05
C LEU A 88 -0.30 27.03 -0.92
N ALA A 89 -0.38 27.54 0.30
CA ALA A 89 -0.85 28.91 0.58
C ALA A 89 0.07 29.97 -0.04
N THR A 90 1.40 29.82 0.11
CA THR A 90 2.41 30.73 -0.46
C THR A 90 2.35 30.77 -1.99
N GLN A 91 2.07 29.61 -2.62
CA GLN A 91 1.88 29.50 -4.05
C GLN A 91 0.51 30.00 -4.53
N GLY A 92 -0.34 30.48 -3.63
CA GLY A 92 -1.68 30.97 -3.95
C GLY A 92 -2.62 29.87 -4.48
N MET A 93 -2.42 28.62 -4.01
CA MET A 93 -3.31 27.49 -4.36
C MET A 93 -4.68 27.70 -3.74
N THR A 94 -5.73 27.44 -4.53
CA THR A 94 -7.13 27.62 -4.17
C THR A 94 -7.87 26.28 -4.13
N ARG A 95 -9.16 26.33 -3.78
CA ARG A 95 -10.01 25.14 -3.81
C ARG A 95 -10.17 24.51 -5.20
N SER A 96 -9.98 25.30 -6.25
CA SER A 96 -10.12 24.86 -7.64
C SER A 96 -8.85 24.17 -8.18
N ASP A 97 -7.75 24.22 -7.44
CA ASP A 97 -6.46 23.66 -7.83
C ASP A 97 -6.32 22.20 -7.38
N GLY A 98 -5.21 21.55 -7.70
CA GLY A 98 -5.04 20.13 -7.39
C GLY A 98 -3.63 19.72 -7.04
N ILE A 99 -3.50 18.55 -6.42
CA ILE A 99 -2.24 17.93 -6.03
C ILE A 99 -1.98 16.68 -6.89
N VAL A 100 -0.75 16.56 -7.38
CA VAL A 100 -0.19 15.32 -7.93
C VAL A 100 0.74 14.71 -6.88
N ALA A 101 0.36 13.58 -6.30
CA ALA A 101 1.19 12.82 -5.39
C ALA A 101 2.12 11.92 -6.20
N LEU A 102 3.40 12.29 -6.35
CA LEU A 102 4.39 11.57 -7.13
C LEU A 102 5.37 10.86 -6.18
N GLY A 103 5.19 9.57 -5.93
CA GLY A 103 6.08 8.83 -5.02
C GLY A 103 5.55 7.50 -4.53
N GLY A 104 6.25 6.90 -3.58
CA GLY A 104 5.80 5.70 -2.89
C GLY A 104 4.65 5.95 -1.91
N GLY A 105 4.28 4.94 -1.12
CA GLY A 105 3.16 5.02 -0.18
C GLY A 105 3.24 6.18 0.83
N VAL A 106 4.45 6.54 1.29
CA VAL A 106 4.65 7.70 2.18
C VAL A 106 4.17 9.00 1.54
N VAL A 107 4.52 9.21 0.27
CA VAL A 107 4.11 10.40 -0.50
C VAL A 107 2.61 10.37 -0.76
N GLY A 108 2.08 9.23 -1.23
CA GLY A 108 0.66 9.07 -1.54
C GLY A 108 -0.23 9.37 -0.33
N ASP A 109 0.10 8.78 0.82
CA ASP A 109 -0.66 8.95 2.06
C ASP A 109 -0.58 10.39 2.58
N LEU A 110 0.61 10.98 2.61
CA LEU A 110 0.82 12.34 3.11
C LEU A 110 0.16 13.39 2.20
N ALA A 111 0.39 13.28 0.89
CA ALA A 111 -0.16 14.23 -0.08
C ALA A 111 -1.68 14.09 -0.20
N GLY A 112 -2.23 12.86 -0.17
CA GLY A 112 -3.67 12.62 -0.15
C GLY A 112 -4.33 13.18 1.11
N PHE A 113 -3.69 13.00 2.28
CA PHE A 113 -4.16 13.61 3.53
C PHE A 113 -4.12 15.14 3.46
N ALA A 114 -3.03 15.71 2.95
CA ALA A 114 -2.92 17.16 2.76
C ALA A 114 -4.01 17.68 1.81
N ALA A 115 -4.26 16.99 0.69
CA ALA A 115 -5.30 17.35 -0.25
C ALA A 115 -6.70 17.31 0.38
N SER A 116 -7.00 16.26 1.15
CA SER A 116 -8.31 16.04 1.79
C SER A 116 -8.65 17.08 2.85
N THR A 117 -7.65 17.76 3.40
CA THR A 117 -7.80 18.69 4.52
C THR A 117 -7.52 20.15 4.15
N TYR A 118 -6.65 20.43 3.19
CA TYR A 118 -6.40 21.78 2.70
C TYR A 118 -7.67 22.38 2.12
N MET A 119 -8.07 23.56 2.59
CA MET A 119 -9.33 24.25 2.23
C MET A 119 -10.59 23.36 2.33
N ARG A 120 -10.61 22.36 3.20
CA ARG A 120 -11.65 21.33 3.39
C ARG A 120 -11.79 20.35 2.23
N GLY A 121 -10.71 20.15 1.50
CA GLY A 121 -10.61 19.22 0.37
C GLY A 121 -10.37 19.92 -0.96
N ILE A 122 -9.34 19.48 -1.66
CA ILE A 122 -9.02 19.83 -3.04
C ILE A 122 -8.79 18.55 -3.84
N SER A 123 -8.87 18.64 -5.16
CA SER A 123 -8.59 17.54 -6.09
C SER A 123 -7.19 16.96 -5.89
N PHE A 124 -7.04 15.64 -6.03
CA PHE A 124 -5.72 15.03 -6.11
C PHE A 124 -5.71 13.77 -6.97
N VAL A 125 -4.55 13.45 -7.52
CA VAL A 125 -4.27 12.20 -8.22
C VAL A 125 -3.00 11.56 -7.66
N GLN A 126 -2.84 10.26 -7.86
CA GLN A 126 -1.67 9.52 -7.43
C GLN A 126 -0.84 9.01 -8.61
N ILE A 127 0.47 9.16 -8.53
CA ILE A 127 1.46 8.56 -9.44
C ILE A 127 2.41 7.73 -8.56
N PRO A 128 2.04 6.47 -8.25
CA PRO A 128 2.80 5.62 -7.35
C PRO A 128 4.08 5.13 -8.02
N THR A 129 5.19 5.17 -7.28
CA THR A 129 6.53 4.84 -7.80
C THR A 129 7.23 3.67 -7.10
N SER A 130 6.61 3.05 -6.11
CA SER A 130 7.05 1.77 -5.52
C SER A 130 6.03 0.67 -5.81
N LEU A 131 6.47 -0.60 -5.83
CA LEU A 131 5.56 -1.71 -6.12
C LEU A 131 4.42 -1.77 -5.11
N THR A 132 4.71 -1.67 -3.80
CA THR A 132 3.67 -1.60 -2.74
C THR A 132 2.66 -0.48 -2.99
N ALA A 133 3.12 0.69 -3.47
CA ALA A 133 2.20 1.78 -3.78
C ALA A 133 1.37 1.49 -5.04
N GLN A 134 1.94 0.87 -6.06
CA GLN A 134 1.27 0.54 -7.31
C GLN A 134 0.19 -0.53 -7.12
N VAL A 135 0.43 -1.51 -6.24
CA VAL A 135 -0.50 -2.63 -6.04
C VAL A 135 -1.44 -2.44 -4.85
N ASP A 136 -1.13 -1.53 -3.93
CA ASP A 136 -1.88 -1.43 -2.67
C ASP A 136 -2.21 0.01 -2.24
N SER A 137 -1.24 0.80 -1.78
CA SER A 137 -1.52 2.01 -1.00
C SER A 137 -2.12 3.18 -1.80
N SER A 138 -1.93 3.24 -3.13
CA SER A 138 -2.56 4.27 -3.97
C SER A 138 -4.05 4.06 -4.22
N ILE A 139 -4.62 2.91 -3.78
CA ILE A 139 -5.98 2.49 -4.11
C ILE A 139 -6.82 2.38 -2.84
N GLY A 140 -8.03 2.95 -2.89
CA GLY A 140 -9.03 2.80 -1.81
C GLY A 140 -9.01 3.88 -0.75
N GLY A 141 -8.36 5.02 -1.03
CA GLY A 141 -8.56 6.29 -0.34
C GLY A 141 -8.07 6.38 1.10
N LYS A 142 -7.37 5.37 1.63
CA LYS A 142 -6.74 5.49 2.95
C LYS A 142 -5.56 6.45 2.84
N THR A 143 -5.69 7.62 3.45
CA THR A 143 -4.64 8.64 3.52
C THR A 143 -4.36 8.98 4.96
N GLY A 144 -3.14 9.38 5.29
CA GLY A 144 -2.84 9.69 6.68
C GLY A 144 -1.36 9.83 7.00
N VAL A 145 -1.11 10.14 8.26
CA VAL A 145 0.22 10.37 8.79
C VAL A 145 0.39 9.72 10.16
N ASN A 146 1.64 9.55 10.53
CA ASN A 146 2.04 8.98 11.80
C ASN A 146 2.00 10.03 12.92
N THR A 147 1.77 9.53 14.11
CA THR A 147 1.98 10.29 15.37
C THR A 147 3.17 9.69 16.13
N ALA A 148 3.56 10.34 17.21
CA ALA A 148 4.60 9.81 18.10
C ALA A 148 4.23 8.45 18.71
N LEU A 149 2.95 8.13 18.79
CA LEU A 149 2.43 6.92 19.47
C LEU A 149 2.10 5.78 18.51
N ALA A 150 1.71 6.09 17.27
CA ALA A 150 1.27 5.05 16.34
C ALA A 150 1.39 5.48 14.88
N LYS A 151 1.56 4.48 13.98
CA LYS A 151 1.51 4.65 12.53
C LYS A 151 0.08 4.89 12.07
N ASN A 152 -0.10 5.75 11.05
CA ASN A 152 -1.36 5.98 10.34
C ASN A 152 -2.57 6.34 11.24
N MET A 153 -2.31 6.93 12.41
CA MET A 153 -3.35 7.22 13.40
C MET A 153 -4.23 8.41 12.99
N VAL A 154 -3.67 9.36 12.28
CA VAL A 154 -4.37 10.57 11.81
C VAL A 154 -4.51 10.50 10.31
N GLY A 155 -5.74 10.44 9.82
CA GLY A 155 -5.98 10.27 8.39
C GLY A 155 -7.43 10.47 7.99
N THR A 156 -7.68 10.33 6.71
CA THR A 156 -9.00 10.43 6.09
C THR A 156 -9.20 9.32 5.07
N PHE A 157 -10.45 8.97 4.81
CA PHE A 157 -10.82 8.26 3.60
C PHE A 157 -11.05 9.31 2.51
N ALA A 158 -10.11 9.48 1.59
CA ALA A 158 -10.17 10.42 0.47
C ALA A 158 -9.77 9.69 -0.82
N GLN A 159 -10.73 9.51 -1.71
CA GLN A 159 -10.47 8.87 -2.99
C GLN A 159 -9.75 9.85 -3.93
N PRO A 160 -8.74 9.43 -4.69
CA PRO A 160 -8.12 10.26 -5.72
C PRO A 160 -9.06 10.43 -6.92
N ASP A 161 -8.88 11.49 -7.70
CA ASP A 161 -9.59 11.66 -8.97
C ASP A 161 -9.09 10.67 -10.04
N GLY A 162 -7.92 10.07 -9.82
CA GLY A 162 -7.34 9.03 -10.66
C GLY A 162 -6.00 8.55 -10.13
N VAL A 163 -5.57 7.39 -10.60
CA VAL A 163 -4.25 6.80 -10.33
C VAL A 163 -3.57 6.50 -11.65
N PHE A 164 -2.33 6.97 -11.85
CA PHE A 164 -1.53 6.68 -13.02
C PHE A 164 -0.30 5.85 -12.63
N ILE A 165 -0.26 4.62 -13.07
CA ILE A 165 0.79 3.65 -12.76
C ILE A 165 1.68 3.46 -14.00
N ASP A 166 2.95 3.77 -13.85
CA ASP A 166 3.99 3.44 -14.84
C ASP A 166 4.89 2.33 -14.26
N PRO A 167 4.75 1.08 -14.74
CA PRO A 167 5.58 -0.02 -14.26
C PRO A 167 7.09 0.16 -14.55
N GLU A 168 7.46 0.99 -15.52
CA GLU A 168 8.87 1.24 -15.88
C GLU A 168 9.66 1.86 -14.72
N VAL A 169 9.01 2.66 -13.87
CA VAL A 169 9.67 3.32 -12.73
C VAL A 169 10.20 2.33 -11.69
N LEU A 170 9.68 1.09 -11.68
CA LEU A 170 10.14 0.04 -10.76
C LEU A 170 11.60 -0.35 -11.02
N SER A 171 12.12 -0.13 -12.22
CA SER A 171 13.52 -0.39 -12.59
C SER A 171 14.54 0.44 -11.80
N THR A 172 14.09 1.54 -11.18
CA THR A 172 14.96 2.42 -10.37
C THR A 172 14.85 2.18 -8.86
N LEU A 173 13.98 1.25 -8.45
CA LEU A 173 13.90 0.85 -7.05
C LEU A 173 15.14 0.06 -6.62
N GLY A 174 15.50 0.18 -5.34
CA GLY A 174 16.42 -0.77 -4.73
C GLY A 174 15.80 -2.17 -4.71
N GLN A 175 16.65 -3.19 -4.83
CA GLN A 175 16.20 -4.58 -4.85
C GLN A 175 15.30 -4.93 -3.67
N ARG A 176 15.66 -4.51 -2.44
CA ARG A 176 14.87 -4.77 -1.24
C ARG A 176 13.49 -4.08 -1.31
N GLU A 177 13.44 -2.86 -1.83
CA GLU A 177 12.19 -2.09 -1.99
C GLU A 177 11.26 -2.69 -3.06
N LEU A 178 11.81 -3.33 -4.10
CA LEU A 178 11.03 -4.06 -5.08
C LEU A 178 10.49 -5.38 -4.51
N ILE A 179 11.37 -6.14 -3.86
CA ILE A 179 11.03 -7.45 -3.28
C ILE A 179 9.97 -7.31 -2.18
N GLU A 180 10.07 -6.30 -1.31
CA GLU A 180 9.07 -6.12 -0.25
C GLU A 180 7.66 -5.96 -0.81
N GLY A 181 7.50 -5.27 -1.96
CA GLY A 181 6.20 -5.14 -2.61
C GLY A 181 5.57 -6.46 -3.04
N MET A 182 6.38 -7.49 -3.29
CA MET A 182 5.88 -8.83 -3.60
C MET A 182 5.12 -9.48 -2.43
N GLY A 183 5.33 -9.01 -1.20
CA GLY A 183 4.53 -9.46 -0.03
C GLY A 183 3.04 -9.22 -0.23
N GLU A 184 2.66 -8.05 -0.75
CA GLU A 184 1.28 -7.71 -1.08
C GLU A 184 0.76 -8.49 -2.30
N VAL A 185 1.59 -8.64 -3.33
CA VAL A 185 1.23 -9.39 -4.55
C VAL A 185 0.92 -10.85 -4.21
N ILE A 186 1.78 -11.52 -3.45
CA ILE A 186 1.59 -12.91 -2.98
C ILE A 186 0.31 -13.02 -2.14
N LYS A 187 0.06 -12.06 -1.27
CA LYS A 187 -1.18 -12.01 -0.49
C LYS A 187 -2.43 -12.01 -1.37
N TYR A 188 -2.44 -11.23 -2.46
CA TYR A 188 -3.59 -11.17 -3.37
C TYR A 188 -3.86 -12.50 -4.08
N GLY A 189 -2.81 -13.20 -4.51
CA GLY A 189 -2.93 -14.56 -5.04
C GLY A 189 -3.54 -15.54 -4.03
N LEU A 190 -3.12 -15.41 -2.76
CA LEU A 190 -3.62 -16.28 -1.69
C LEU A 190 -5.08 -16.04 -1.33
N ILE A 191 -5.51 -14.78 -1.28
CA ILE A 191 -6.85 -14.44 -0.74
C ILE A 191 -7.95 -14.46 -1.79
N GLN A 192 -7.62 -14.32 -3.11
CA GLN A 192 -8.66 -14.19 -4.13
C GLN A 192 -8.23 -14.65 -5.54
N ASP A 193 -7.01 -14.36 -5.99
CA ASP A 193 -6.63 -14.47 -7.40
C ASP A 193 -5.70 -15.66 -7.66
N THR A 194 -6.30 -16.81 -7.99
CA THR A 194 -5.54 -18.03 -8.28
C THR A 194 -4.77 -17.95 -9.59
N GLU A 195 -5.19 -17.14 -10.58
CA GLU A 195 -4.46 -16.94 -11.82
C GLU A 195 -3.16 -16.18 -11.54
N LEU A 196 -3.22 -15.14 -10.69
CA LEU A 196 -2.02 -14.47 -10.19
C LEU A 196 -1.10 -15.44 -9.45
N TRP A 197 -1.64 -16.31 -8.61
CA TRP A 197 -0.82 -17.32 -7.90
C TRP A 197 -0.11 -18.25 -8.88
N GLU A 198 -0.79 -18.75 -9.92
CA GLU A 198 -0.21 -19.61 -10.95
C GLU A 198 0.87 -18.87 -11.76
N GLU A 199 0.67 -17.59 -12.09
CA GLU A 199 1.69 -16.75 -12.72
C GLU A 199 2.94 -16.65 -11.84
N LEU A 200 2.77 -16.38 -10.54
CA LEU A 200 3.89 -16.32 -9.58
C LEU A 200 4.61 -17.68 -9.44
N GLU A 201 3.88 -18.80 -9.52
CA GLU A 201 4.48 -20.14 -9.54
C GLU A 201 5.33 -20.39 -10.79
N ALA A 202 4.96 -19.81 -11.93
CA ALA A 202 5.69 -19.96 -13.19
C ALA A 202 6.94 -19.07 -13.28
N MET A 203 6.97 -17.92 -12.59
CA MET A 203 8.12 -17.01 -12.56
C MET A 203 9.33 -17.65 -11.87
N ASP A 204 10.54 -17.19 -12.20
CA ASP A 204 11.79 -17.69 -11.58
C ASP A 204 12.14 -17.01 -10.23
N GLY A 205 11.39 -15.95 -9.86
CA GLY A 205 11.58 -15.20 -8.63
C GLY A 205 12.72 -14.16 -8.67
N SER A 206 13.40 -13.99 -9.79
CA SER A 206 14.44 -12.96 -9.95
C SER A 206 13.84 -11.55 -10.06
N VAL A 207 14.65 -10.53 -9.73
CA VAL A 207 14.29 -9.13 -9.94
C VAL A 207 13.92 -8.86 -11.42
N GLN A 208 14.65 -9.49 -12.34
CA GLN A 208 14.39 -9.35 -13.77
C GLN A 208 13.00 -9.89 -14.13
N SER A 209 12.65 -11.07 -13.63
CA SER A 209 11.33 -11.68 -13.84
C SER A 209 10.20 -10.80 -13.26
N ILE A 210 10.39 -10.21 -12.07
CA ILE A 210 9.42 -9.27 -11.49
C ILE A 210 9.19 -8.07 -12.41
N LEU A 211 10.25 -7.46 -12.94
CA LEU A 211 10.18 -6.29 -13.83
C LEU A 211 9.52 -6.63 -15.18
N GLU A 212 9.78 -7.80 -15.72
CA GLU A 212 9.18 -8.29 -16.97
C GLU A 212 7.67 -8.52 -16.82
N HIS A 213 7.24 -9.10 -15.69
CA HIS A 213 5.82 -9.38 -15.40
C HIS A 213 5.09 -8.22 -14.69
N ALA A 214 5.74 -7.07 -14.47
CA ALA A 214 5.22 -5.99 -13.64
C ALA A 214 3.81 -5.53 -14.04
N GLU A 215 3.51 -5.39 -15.35
CA GLU A 215 2.18 -4.98 -15.81
C GLU A 215 1.10 -5.99 -15.44
N SER A 216 1.38 -7.28 -15.58
CA SER A 216 0.44 -8.36 -15.24
C SER A 216 0.18 -8.40 -13.74
N ILE A 217 1.24 -8.51 -12.93
CA ILE A 217 1.09 -8.61 -11.47
C ILE A 217 0.46 -7.36 -10.85
N ILE A 218 0.74 -6.16 -11.38
CA ILE A 218 0.09 -4.92 -10.95
C ILE A 218 -1.39 -4.96 -11.34
N SER A 219 -1.71 -5.38 -12.56
CA SER A 219 -3.08 -5.44 -13.05
C SER A 219 -3.95 -6.37 -12.22
N HIS A 220 -3.51 -7.59 -11.96
CA HIS A 220 -4.18 -8.55 -11.10
C HIS A 220 -4.36 -8.00 -9.68
N SER A 221 -3.30 -7.45 -9.10
CA SER A 221 -3.34 -6.85 -7.75
C SER A 221 -4.33 -5.70 -7.65
N CYS A 222 -4.35 -4.79 -8.64
CA CYS A 222 -5.31 -3.68 -8.70
C CYS A 222 -6.75 -4.17 -8.80
N LEU A 223 -7.02 -5.24 -9.56
CA LEU A 223 -8.36 -5.84 -9.66
C LEU A 223 -8.83 -6.39 -8.32
N VAL A 224 -7.98 -7.18 -7.64
CA VAL A 224 -8.31 -7.70 -6.30
C VAL A 224 -8.56 -6.56 -5.32
N LYS A 225 -7.65 -5.58 -5.29
CA LYS A 225 -7.79 -4.41 -4.39
C LYS A 225 -9.07 -3.63 -4.67
N ARG A 226 -9.36 -3.34 -5.95
CA ARG A 226 -10.59 -2.66 -6.39
C ARG A 226 -11.85 -3.38 -5.89
N ASP A 227 -11.92 -4.70 -6.06
CA ASP A 227 -13.10 -5.47 -5.70
C ASP A 227 -13.43 -5.34 -4.20
N HIS A 228 -12.41 -5.42 -3.35
CA HIS A 228 -12.57 -5.24 -1.91
C HIS A 228 -12.94 -3.80 -1.52
N VAL A 229 -12.34 -2.81 -2.19
CA VAL A 229 -12.62 -1.39 -1.93
C VAL A 229 -14.03 -1.01 -2.36
N VAL A 230 -14.47 -1.47 -3.53
CA VAL A 230 -15.82 -1.20 -4.04
C VAL A 230 -16.89 -1.87 -3.17
N ALA A 231 -16.63 -3.08 -2.69
CA ALA A 231 -17.56 -3.80 -1.81
C ALA A 231 -17.61 -3.24 -0.38
N ASP A 232 -16.53 -2.59 0.08
CA ASP A 232 -16.41 -2.09 1.46
C ASP A 232 -15.41 -0.92 1.53
N GLU A 233 -15.86 0.26 1.18
CA GLU A 233 -15.01 1.46 1.14
C GLU A 233 -14.36 1.79 2.49
N LEU A 234 -15.11 1.65 3.58
CA LEU A 234 -14.70 2.09 4.93
C LEU A 234 -14.04 1.00 5.78
N ASP A 235 -13.69 -0.16 5.18
CA ASP A 235 -12.92 -1.22 5.85
C ASP A 235 -13.59 -1.80 7.12
N ASN A 236 -14.90 -2.08 7.03
CA ASN A 236 -15.66 -2.65 8.14
C ASN A 236 -16.06 -4.12 7.92
N GLY A 237 -15.97 -4.63 6.71
CA GLY A 237 -16.46 -5.94 6.26
C GLY A 237 -15.45 -6.74 5.44
N ILE A 238 -15.74 -6.95 4.14
CA ILE A 238 -14.94 -7.81 3.25
C ILE A 238 -13.54 -7.26 2.97
N ARG A 239 -13.35 -5.95 3.02
CA ARG A 239 -12.03 -5.32 2.85
C ARG A 239 -11.03 -5.77 3.92
N LEU A 240 -11.50 -6.27 5.07
CA LEU A 240 -10.64 -6.87 6.09
C LEU A 240 -9.84 -8.08 5.57
N TYR A 241 -10.27 -8.75 4.49
CA TYR A 241 -9.51 -9.86 3.89
C TYR A 241 -8.11 -9.43 3.44
N LEU A 242 -7.96 -8.17 3.04
CA LEU A 242 -6.67 -7.58 2.69
C LEU A 242 -5.66 -7.57 3.85
N ASN A 243 -6.11 -7.78 5.09
CA ASN A 243 -5.26 -7.83 6.27
C ASN A 243 -4.71 -9.25 6.57
N PHE A 244 -4.77 -10.20 5.63
CA PHE A 244 -4.09 -11.48 5.80
C PHE A 244 -2.58 -11.25 6.05
N GLY A 245 -2.05 -11.84 7.11
CA GLY A 245 -0.67 -11.60 7.56
C GLY A 245 -0.43 -10.30 8.35
N HIS A 246 -1.24 -9.26 8.14
CA HIS A 246 -1.02 -7.92 8.70
C HIS A 246 -1.14 -7.86 10.22
N THR A 247 -1.97 -8.68 10.83
CA THR A 247 -2.14 -8.67 12.30
C THR A 247 -0.81 -8.92 13.01
N ILE A 248 -0.06 -9.91 12.57
CA ILE A 248 1.27 -10.22 13.10
C ILE A 248 2.32 -9.29 12.47
N GLY A 249 2.22 -9.00 11.18
CA GLY A 249 3.13 -8.12 10.46
C GLY A 249 3.26 -6.74 11.10
N HIS A 250 2.16 -6.08 11.41
CA HIS A 250 2.19 -4.77 12.08
C HIS A 250 2.82 -4.83 13.48
N ALA A 251 2.64 -5.93 14.21
CA ALA A 251 3.34 -6.10 15.48
C ALA A 251 4.85 -6.24 15.31
N ILE A 252 5.29 -6.96 14.26
CA ILE A 252 6.70 -7.06 13.88
C ILE A 252 7.25 -5.67 13.53
N GLU A 253 6.57 -4.90 12.67
CA GLU A 253 6.99 -3.54 12.33
C GLU A 253 7.11 -2.63 13.57
N ALA A 254 6.12 -2.70 14.47
CA ALA A 254 6.10 -1.88 15.67
C ALA A 254 7.22 -2.24 16.66
N THR A 255 7.58 -3.51 16.77
CA THR A 255 8.63 -3.99 17.69
C THR A 255 10.04 -3.89 17.12
N ALA A 256 10.18 -4.01 15.79
CA ALA A 256 11.47 -3.90 15.11
C ALA A 256 12.05 -2.48 15.12
N GLY A 257 11.18 -1.48 15.19
CA GLY A 257 11.56 -0.08 15.00
C GLY A 257 11.54 0.37 13.54
N TYR A 258 11.44 1.69 13.34
CA TYR A 258 11.26 2.26 12.00
C TYR A 258 12.39 1.87 11.03
N GLY A 259 12.00 1.34 9.87
CA GLY A 259 12.90 1.03 8.74
C GLY A 259 13.76 -0.23 8.91
N GLN A 260 13.69 -0.93 10.04
CA GLN A 260 14.42 -2.19 10.23
C GLN A 260 13.78 -3.33 9.42
N VAL A 261 12.48 -3.44 9.47
CA VAL A 261 11.66 -4.39 8.69
C VAL A 261 10.73 -3.57 7.79
N MET A 262 10.70 -3.88 6.51
CA MET A 262 9.78 -3.25 5.55
C MET A 262 8.41 -3.89 5.63
N HIS A 263 7.38 -3.18 5.15
CA HIS A 263 6.00 -3.59 5.29
C HIS A 263 5.73 -5.00 4.72
N GLY A 264 6.06 -5.22 3.46
CA GLY A 264 5.84 -6.54 2.84
C GLY A 264 6.70 -7.65 3.42
N GLU A 265 7.90 -7.33 3.96
CA GLU A 265 8.69 -8.28 4.74
C GLU A 265 7.94 -8.71 6.02
N ALA A 266 7.34 -7.77 6.72
CA ALA A 266 6.55 -8.04 7.92
C ALA A 266 5.29 -8.83 7.59
N VAL A 267 4.60 -8.48 6.51
CA VAL A 267 3.40 -9.18 6.02
C VAL A 267 3.73 -10.62 5.65
N SER A 268 4.84 -10.88 4.93
CA SER A 268 5.25 -12.25 4.57
C SER A 268 5.51 -13.11 5.81
N MET A 269 6.27 -12.60 6.79
CA MET A 269 6.50 -13.29 8.07
C MET A 269 5.20 -13.51 8.84
N GLY A 270 4.29 -12.53 8.79
CA GLY A 270 2.97 -12.61 9.42
C GLY A 270 2.06 -13.65 8.77
N MET A 271 2.05 -13.74 7.44
CA MET A 271 1.30 -14.77 6.70
C MET A 271 1.77 -16.17 7.07
N VAL A 272 3.08 -16.40 7.06
CA VAL A 272 3.67 -17.71 7.39
C VAL A 272 3.35 -18.11 8.85
N GLN A 273 3.60 -17.22 9.80
CA GLN A 273 3.36 -17.52 11.22
C GLN A 273 1.89 -17.79 11.53
N LEU A 274 0.98 -16.97 10.97
CA LEU A 274 -0.46 -17.14 11.17
C LEU A 274 -0.93 -18.46 10.55
N SER A 275 -0.53 -18.74 9.31
CA SER A 275 -0.92 -19.96 8.59
C SER A 275 -0.45 -21.22 9.29
N ARG A 276 0.77 -21.24 9.81
CA ARG A 276 1.32 -22.39 10.56
C ARG A 276 0.43 -22.74 11.75
N VAL A 277 0.06 -21.77 12.57
CA VAL A 277 -0.79 -22.03 13.74
C VAL A 277 -2.23 -22.35 13.31
N ALA A 278 -2.73 -21.71 12.27
CA ALA A 278 -4.05 -22.01 11.73
C ALA A 278 -4.16 -23.45 11.18
N GLU A 279 -3.12 -23.97 10.53
CA GLU A 279 -3.02 -25.39 10.15
C GLU A 279 -3.01 -26.32 11.37
N GLU A 280 -2.21 -26.02 12.39
CA GLU A 280 -2.14 -26.79 13.63
C GLU A 280 -3.49 -26.86 14.33
N LYS A 281 -4.28 -25.79 14.28
CA LYS A 281 -5.64 -25.72 14.83
C LYS A 281 -6.72 -26.27 13.90
N GLY A 282 -6.39 -26.71 12.69
CA GLY A 282 -7.35 -27.20 11.69
C GLY A 282 -8.22 -26.13 11.07
N LEU A 283 -7.82 -24.86 11.13
CA LEU A 283 -8.52 -23.70 10.55
C LEU A 283 -8.11 -23.47 9.08
N MET A 284 -6.97 -23.99 8.68
CA MET A 284 -6.45 -23.97 7.32
C MET A 284 -6.01 -25.37 6.89
N PRO A 285 -6.05 -25.70 5.59
CA PRO A 285 -5.65 -27.02 5.10
C PRO A 285 -4.15 -27.26 5.28
N LYS A 286 -3.80 -28.51 5.58
CA LYS A 286 -2.40 -28.90 5.72
C LYS A 286 -1.61 -28.66 4.43
N GLY A 287 -0.43 -28.08 4.57
CA GLY A 287 0.50 -27.82 3.47
C GLY A 287 0.37 -26.43 2.85
N ILE A 288 -0.64 -25.62 3.21
CA ILE A 288 -0.77 -24.25 2.70
C ILE A 288 0.39 -23.38 3.22
N THR A 289 0.80 -23.54 4.49
CA THR A 289 1.94 -22.82 5.06
C THR A 289 3.22 -23.05 4.26
N LYS A 290 3.47 -24.31 3.89
CA LYS A 290 4.63 -24.67 3.08
C LYS A 290 4.61 -23.96 1.71
N LYS A 291 3.47 -23.93 1.05
CA LYS A 291 3.30 -23.21 -0.23
C LYS A 291 3.58 -21.70 -0.06
N ILE A 292 3.09 -21.09 1.01
CA ILE A 292 3.34 -19.67 1.32
C ILE A 292 4.84 -19.43 1.57
N GLU A 293 5.49 -20.29 2.37
CA GLU A 293 6.93 -20.19 2.63
C GLU A 293 7.75 -20.32 1.35
N GLU A 294 7.45 -21.31 0.52
CA GLU A 294 8.15 -21.55 -0.75
C GLU A 294 8.00 -20.35 -1.70
N MET A 295 6.80 -19.79 -1.81
CA MET A 295 6.54 -18.61 -2.63
C MET A 295 7.28 -17.38 -2.10
N CYS A 296 7.20 -17.10 -0.80
CA CYS A 296 7.91 -15.97 -0.20
C CYS A 296 9.43 -16.09 -0.39
N ARG A 297 10.01 -17.26 -0.14
CA ARG A 297 11.45 -17.50 -0.33
C ARG A 297 11.87 -17.38 -1.79
N LYS A 298 11.06 -17.84 -2.72
CA LYS A 298 11.29 -17.74 -4.16
C LYS A 298 11.53 -16.29 -4.59
N PHE A 299 10.76 -15.36 -4.05
CA PHE A 299 10.91 -13.93 -4.32
C PHE A 299 11.86 -13.20 -3.35
N GLY A 300 12.58 -13.93 -2.48
CA GLY A 300 13.56 -13.35 -1.56
C GLY A 300 12.96 -12.68 -0.32
N LEU A 301 11.68 -12.91 -0.02
CA LEU A 301 11.03 -12.40 1.18
C LEU A 301 11.40 -13.24 2.42
N PRO A 302 11.59 -12.60 3.59
CA PRO A 302 11.81 -13.32 4.84
C PRO A 302 10.52 -14.04 5.28
N VAL A 303 10.68 -15.23 5.84
CA VAL A 303 9.57 -16.03 6.37
C VAL A 303 9.61 -16.19 7.89
N THR A 304 10.67 -15.69 8.53
CA THR A 304 10.85 -15.70 9.97
C THR A 304 11.42 -14.37 10.46
N TYR A 305 10.96 -13.94 11.62
CA TYR A 305 11.51 -12.76 12.30
C TYR A 305 12.52 -13.22 13.37
N GLU A 306 13.80 -12.84 13.26
CA GLU A 306 14.85 -13.31 14.15
C GLU A 306 14.66 -12.83 15.59
N ASN A 307 14.33 -11.55 15.78
CA ASN A 307 14.15 -10.91 17.08
C ASN A 307 12.75 -11.15 17.66
N TRP A 308 12.25 -12.40 17.57
CA TRP A 308 10.92 -12.74 18.00
C TRP A 308 10.77 -12.70 19.53
N ASP A 309 10.16 -11.65 20.04
CA ASP A 309 9.73 -11.56 21.43
C ASP A 309 8.19 -11.66 21.48
N LYS A 310 7.71 -12.81 21.94
CA LYS A 310 6.28 -13.13 22.00
C LYS A 310 5.48 -12.11 22.84
N GLU A 311 6.05 -11.68 23.96
CA GLU A 311 5.34 -10.76 24.85
C GLU A 311 5.34 -9.34 24.28
N ALA A 312 6.45 -8.87 23.71
CA ALA A 312 6.51 -7.58 23.02
C ALA A 312 5.54 -7.53 21.82
N LEU A 313 5.49 -8.59 21.00
CA LEU A 313 4.55 -8.71 19.90
C LEU A 313 3.09 -8.71 20.39
N TYR A 314 2.79 -9.44 21.47
CA TYR A 314 1.46 -9.44 22.04
C TYR A 314 1.04 -8.06 22.58
N GLN A 315 1.95 -7.35 23.23
CA GLN A 315 1.70 -5.99 23.69
C GLN A 315 1.44 -5.04 22.52
N ALA A 316 2.24 -5.09 21.47
CA ALA A 316 2.04 -4.28 20.26
C ALA A 316 0.67 -4.54 19.62
N LEU A 317 0.27 -5.81 19.51
CA LEU A 317 -1.05 -6.22 18.99
C LEU A 317 -2.21 -5.70 19.82
N THR A 318 -2.06 -5.69 21.14
CA THR A 318 -3.16 -5.37 22.07
C THR A 318 -3.29 -3.89 22.35
N HIS A 319 -2.22 -3.11 22.21
CA HIS A 319 -2.22 -1.68 22.50
C HIS A 319 -3.23 -0.93 21.61
N ASP A 320 -3.29 -1.24 20.33
CA ASP A 320 -4.23 -0.64 19.38
C ASP A 320 -5.68 -1.18 19.55
N LYS A 321 -5.86 -2.38 20.10
CA LYS A 321 -7.12 -3.12 20.13
C LYS A 321 -7.83 -3.16 21.47
N LYS A 322 -7.20 -2.80 22.58
CA LYS A 322 -7.84 -2.65 23.89
C LYS A 322 -9.02 -1.65 23.87
N ALA A 323 -9.00 -0.72 22.90
CA ALA A 323 -10.09 0.23 22.69
C ALA A 323 -11.28 -0.35 21.90
N ARG A 324 -11.17 -1.55 21.29
CA ARG A 324 -12.17 -2.10 20.35
C ARG A 324 -12.86 -3.39 20.83
N GLY A 325 -12.56 -3.92 22.03
CA GLY A 325 -13.26 -5.08 22.60
C GLY A 325 -12.35 -6.26 22.97
N THR A 326 -12.96 -7.40 23.36
CA THR A 326 -12.26 -8.60 23.88
C THR A 326 -11.95 -9.64 22.81
N SER A 327 -12.29 -9.38 21.55
CA SER A 327 -12.11 -10.31 20.43
C SER A 327 -11.32 -9.69 19.29
N LEU A 328 -10.66 -10.53 18.52
CA LEU A 328 -9.83 -10.20 17.36
C LEU A 328 -10.33 -10.95 16.12
N LYS A 329 -10.44 -10.25 15.00
CA LYS A 329 -10.69 -10.84 13.68
C LYS A 329 -9.36 -11.17 13.02
N LEU A 330 -9.10 -12.45 12.77
CA LEU A 330 -8.00 -12.93 11.96
C LEU A 330 -8.50 -13.24 10.56
N VAL A 331 -7.70 -12.97 9.57
CA VAL A 331 -7.95 -13.46 8.20
C VAL A 331 -7.22 -14.79 8.04
N ILE A 332 -7.91 -15.80 7.57
CA ILE A 332 -7.38 -17.14 7.24
C ILE A 332 -7.69 -17.45 5.78
N VAL A 333 -7.00 -18.45 5.23
CA VAL A 333 -7.18 -18.92 3.84
C VAL A 333 -7.58 -20.40 3.89
N PRO A 334 -8.89 -20.70 4.00
CA PRO A 334 -9.38 -22.07 4.04
C PRO A 334 -9.11 -22.85 2.75
N GLU A 335 -8.98 -22.15 1.65
CA GLU A 335 -8.62 -22.66 0.33
C GLU A 335 -7.83 -21.58 -0.42
N LEU A 336 -6.90 -21.98 -1.28
CA LEU A 336 -6.17 -21.04 -2.14
C LEU A 336 -7.16 -20.21 -2.97
N GLY A 337 -7.02 -18.89 -2.95
CA GLY A 337 -7.94 -17.96 -3.58
C GLY A 337 -9.22 -17.66 -2.77
N GLN A 338 -9.33 -18.13 -1.54
CA GLN A 338 -10.50 -17.89 -0.69
C GLN A 338 -10.08 -17.46 0.71
N ALA A 339 -10.32 -16.20 1.05
CA ALA A 339 -10.12 -15.70 2.41
C ALA A 339 -11.39 -15.82 3.24
N ALA A 340 -11.22 -15.96 4.56
CA ALA A 340 -12.30 -15.95 5.54
C ALA A 340 -11.87 -15.21 6.82
N ILE A 341 -12.86 -14.65 7.53
CA ILE A 341 -12.61 -14.06 8.84
C ILE A 341 -12.87 -15.11 9.92
N HIS A 342 -11.88 -15.30 10.77
CA HIS A 342 -11.96 -16.11 11.96
C HIS A 342 -11.83 -15.24 13.20
N GLN A 343 -12.88 -15.22 14.03
CA GLN A 343 -12.88 -14.41 15.24
C GLN A 343 -12.40 -15.23 16.43
N ILE A 344 -11.42 -14.68 17.15
CA ILE A 344 -10.85 -15.30 18.36
C ILE A 344 -10.94 -14.36 19.57
N PRO A 345 -10.97 -14.88 20.79
CA PRO A 345 -10.69 -14.08 21.98
C PRO A 345 -9.28 -13.50 21.91
N LEU A 346 -9.10 -12.26 22.36
CA LEU A 346 -7.79 -11.59 22.30
C LEU A 346 -6.67 -12.40 22.99
N GLN A 347 -6.98 -13.10 24.07
CA GLN A 347 -6.02 -13.95 24.79
C GLN A 347 -5.50 -15.12 23.94
N GLU A 348 -6.32 -15.65 23.04
CA GLU A 348 -5.95 -16.76 22.14
C GLU A 348 -4.87 -16.34 21.11
N MET A 349 -4.70 -15.03 20.87
CA MET A 349 -3.62 -14.53 20.04
C MET A 349 -2.23 -14.95 20.55
N LYS A 350 -2.08 -15.21 21.85
CA LYS A 350 -0.83 -15.76 22.42
C LYS A 350 -0.43 -17.11 21.82
N ASP A 351 -1.41 -17.91 21.37
CA ASP A 351 -1.13 -19.17 20.69
C ASP A 351 -0.58 -18.94 19.29
N PHE A 352 -1.15 -17.97 18.55
CA PHE A 352 -0.68 -17.60 17.22
C PHE A 352 0.72 -16.97 17.22
N LEU A 353 1.20 -16.54 18.38
CA LEU A 353 2.57 -16.04 18.57
C LEU A 353 3.56 -17.10 19.08
N LYS A 354 3.15 -18.36 19.26
CA LYS A 354 4.09 -19.45 19.62
C LYS A 354 4.93 -19.82 18.41
N ARG A 355 6.25 -19.85 18.56
CA ARG A 355 7.16 -20.46 17.58
C ARG A 355 7.17 -21.98 17.74
N LYS A 356 7.44 -22.67 16.65
CA LYS A 356 7.86 -24.07 16.70
C LYS A 356 9.30 -24.09 17.23
N GLU A 357 9.54 -24.83 18.31
CA GLU A 357 10.88 -25.15 18.79
C GLU A 357 11.65 -26.01 17.78
#